data_9b8a5f227ab9cf5391a679e1280d3e21
#
_entry.id   9b8a5f227ab9cf5391a679e1280d3e21
#
_cell.length_a   1.000
_cell.length_b   1.000
_cell.length_c   1.000
_cell.angle_alpha   90.00
_cell.angle_beta   90.00
_cell.angle_gamma   90.00
#
_symmetry.space_group_name_H-M   'P 1'
#
loop_
_entity.id
_entity.type
_entity.pdbx_description
1 polymer ?
#
loop_
_entity_poly.entity_id
_entity_poly.type
_entity_poly.pdbx_seq_one_letter_code
_entity_poly.pdbx_strand_id
1 'polypeptide(L)'
;MAELYALRVDRAATGDLLAWCWDRGAAALVLPEDAPATTVRPLLERLAPAALVEVGEDGHPSVRRLADPAPVADEVALVVTSSGSTGVPKGVELTHAAVRASVSASLERLGARAGERWGLALPTHHVAGISVHLRAAALGTRAVVAIDTPAVAHLDVEHVALVPTQLDRLLDLGAPVERFATILLGGAPAPAALLARAAAVGARVVRSYGMTETVGGCVYDGVPLRDVEVAVSDAEGVIELRGPVLLHGYRDRDEQGQLRSVRPLDEHGWFRTSDRGQLVGGRLEVTGRADEVLVSGGENVPLAAVREGLLAHPAVADAAVVPVADERWGQVPAAVVVPIDPGVPPTLHDLREHVRRGAPAAYAPASLVVVERLPRDAMGKPSRELLTQLVRDAQDR
;
A
#
# COMPACT_ATOMS: atom_id res chain seq x y z
N MET A 1 22.98 16.13 -10.98
CA MET A 1 22.40 15.80 -9.64
C MET A 1 21.33 16.84 -9.32
N ALA A 2 20.09 16.38 -9.09
CA ALA A 2 18.93 17.23 -8.78
C ALA A 2 18.78 17.44 -7.27
N GLU A 3 18.17 18.57 -6.85
CA GLU A 3 17.76 18.77 -5.46
C GLU A 3 16.53 17.93 -5.15
N LEU A 4 16.42 17.47 -3.91
CA LEU A 4 15.20 16.83 -3.39
C LEU A 4 14.45 17.84 -2.53
N TYR A 5 13.17 18.09 -2.83
CA TYR A 5 12.31 18.96 -2.04
C TYR A 5 11.27 18.14 -1.28
N ALA A 6 11.19 18.33 0.03
CA ALA A 6 10.15 17.75 0.86
C ALA A 6 8.91 18.64 0.81
N LEU A 7 7.77 18.09 0.42
CA LEU A 7 6.49 18.77 0.30
C LEU A 7 5.60 18.42 1.49
N ARG A 8 5.26 19.41 2.32
CA ARG A 8 4.28 19.29 3.40
C ARG A 8 3.06 20.12 3.06
N VAL A 9 2.15 19.51 2.35
CA VAL A 9 1.04 20.21 1.70
C VAL A 9 -0.22 19.36 1.73
N ASP A 10 -1.37 20.03 1.63
CA ASP A 10 -2.65 19.37 1.56
C ASP A 10 -2.77 18.49 0.29
N ARG A 11 -3.77 17.61 0.31
CA ARG A 11 -3.99 16.67 -0.79
C ARG A 11 -4.31 17.37 -2.11
N ALA A 12 -4.99 18.53 -2.08
CA ALA A 12 -5.39 19.26 -3.29
C ALA A 12 -4.20 19.92 -3.97
N ALA A 13 -3.29 20.50 -3.19
CA ALA A 13 -2.10 21.20 -3.71
C ALA A 13 -0.99 20.25 -4.19
N THR A 14 -1.02 18.97 -3.78
CA THR A 14 0.08 18.02 -4.07
C THR A 14 0.40 17.96 -5.57
N GLY A 15 -0.60 17.86 -6.44
CA GLY A 15 -0.37 17.74 -7.89
C GLY A 15 0.32 18.95 -8.50
N ASP A 16 -0.10 20.15 -8.12
CA ASP A 16 0.49 21.40 -8.61
C ASP A 16 1.92 21.57 -8.11
N LEU A 17 2.19 21.16 -6.86
CA LEU A 17 3.53 21.26 -6.28
C LEU A 17 4.51 20.20 -6.82
N LEU A 18 4.02 19.04 -7.22
CA LEU A 18 4.84 18.09 -7.98
C LEU A 18 5.31 18.72 -9.30
N ALA A 19 4.39 19.31 -10.08
CA ALA A 19 4.72 20.02 -11.31
C ALA A 19 5.70 21.17 -11.04
N TRP A 20 5.43 21.98 -10.00
CA TRP A 20 6.29 23.09 -9.59
C TRP A 20 7.72 22.67 -9.24
N CYS A 21 7.92 21.51 -8.59
CA CYS A 21 9.25 20.95 -8.34
C CYS A 21 9.93 20.54 -9.64
N TRP A 22 9.23 19.83 -10.50
CA TRP A 22 9.79 19.31 -11.76
C TRP A 22 10.15 20.40 -12.74
N ASP A 23 9.36 21.49 -12.82
CA ASP A 23 9.69 22.67 -13.63
C ASP A 23 11.00 23.35 -13.18
N ARG A 24 11.44 23.09 -11.94
CA ARG A 24 12.70 23.58 -11.36
C ARG A 24 13.83 22.57 -11.42
N GLY A 25 13.61 21.42 -12.05
CA GLY A 25 14.58 20.32 -12.09
C GLY A 25 14.80 19.66 -10.73
N ALA A 26 13.86 19.77 -9.79
CA ALA A 26 13.94 19.16 -8.48
C ALA A 26 13.05 17.91 -8.40
N ALA A 27 13.51 16.89 -7.65
CA ALA A 27 12.69 15.77 -7.25
C ALA A 27 11.80 16.13 -6.04
N ALA A 28 10.70 15.44 -5.85
CA ALA A 28 9.75 15.67 -4.76
C ALA A 28 9.68 14.49 -3.79
N LEU A 29 9.65 14.79 -2.48
CA LEU A 29 9.31 13.88 -1.40
C LEU A 29 8.01 14.39 -0.75
N VAL A 30 6.89 13.69 -0.94
CA VAL A 30 5.63 14.09 -0.32
C VAL A 30 5.57 13.56 1.11
N LEU A 31 5.42 14.45 2.07
CA LEU A 31 5.28 14.14 3.50
C LEU A 31 3.80 14.02 3.88
N PRO A 32 3.47 13.27 4.96
CA PRO A 32 2.13 13.31 5.53
C PRO A 32 1.77 14.73 5.96
N GLU A 33 0.60 15.23 5.55
CA GLU A 33 0.13 16.60 5.80
C GLU A 33 0.08 16.93 7.31
N ASP A 34 -0.59 16.06 8.08
CA ASP A 34 -0.85 16.24 9.51
C ASP A 34 0.17 15.54 10.42
N ALA A 35 1.28 15.05 9.87
CA ALA A 35 2.26 14.35 10.70
C ALA A 35 2.92 15.29 11.70
N PRO A 36 3.03 14.88 12.98
CA PRO A 36 3.72 15.67 13.98
C PRO A 36 5.21 15.79 13.64
N ALA A 37 5.83 16.86 14.14
CA ALA A 37 7.27 17.11 13.92
C ALA A 37 8.15 15.93 14.34
N THR A 38 7.73 15.15 15.34
CA THR A 38 8.40 13.93 15.81
C THR A 38 8.45 12.81 14.76
N THR A 39 7.49 12.79 13.83
CA THR A 39 7.47 11.85 12.70
C THR A 39 8.21 12.40 11.48
N VAL A 40 8.03 13.70 11.20
CA VAL A 40 8.60 14.35 10.00
C VAL A 40 10.12 14.53 10.14
N ARG A 41 10.59 14.95 11.32
CA ARG A 41 12.01 15.26 11.54
C ARG A 41 12.94 14.06 11.25
N PRO A 42 12.70 12.84 11.77
CA PRO A 42 13.53 11.68 11.44
C PRO A 42 13.56 11.35 9.94
N LEU A 43 12.44 11.55 9.22
CA LEU A 43 12.39 11.36 7.77
C LEU A 43 13.26 12.39 7.03
N LEU A 44 13.22 13.67 7.43
CA LEU A 44 14.05 14.73 6.86
C LEU A 44 15.55 14.46 7.11
N GLU A 45 15.90 14.09 8.34
CA GLU A 45 17.28 13.75 8.72
C GLU A 45 17.80 12.53 7.93
N ARG A 46 16.93 11.51 7.73
CA ARG A 46 17.30 10.29 7.03
C ARG A 46 17.43 10.48 5.52
N LEU A 47 16.47 11.20 4.90
CA LEU A 47 16.41 11.36 3.43
C LEU A 47 17.13 12.62 2.93
N ALA A 48 17.54 13.51 3.82
CA ALA A 48 18.34 14.70 3.55
C ALA A 48 17.85 15.54 2.35
N PRO A 49 16.58 16.01 2.31
CA PRO A 49 16.13 16.92 1.27
C PRO A 49 16.79 18.29 1.41
N ALA A 50 16.89 19.03 0.29
CA ALA A 50 17.49 20.36 0.24
C ALA A 50 16.57 21.46 0.81
N ALA A 51 15.26 21.23 0.77
CA ALA A 51 14.29 22.19 1.27
C ALA A 51 13.01 21.50 1.77
N LEU A 52 12.31 22.15 2.69
CA LEU A 52 10.91 21.91 3.01
C LEU A 52 10.08 22.97 2.28
N VAL A 53 9.06 22.52 1.56
CA VAL A 53 8.12 23.35 0.83
C VAL A 53 6.74 23.22 1.46
N GLU A 54 6.13 24.33 1.82
CA GLU A 54 4.80 24.44 2.38
C GLU A 54 4.00 25.47 1.56
N VAL A 55 2.69 25.45 1.62
CA VAL A 55 1.85 26.51 1.01
C VAL A 55 1.66 27.61 2.05
N GLY A 56 2.07 28.83 1.72
CA GLY A 56 1.85 30.01 2.56
C GLY A 56 0.39 30.43 2.59
N GLU A 57 0.04 31.37 3.48
CA GLU A 57 -1.31 31.94 3.61
C GLU A 57 -1.78 32.65 2.32
N ASP A 58 -0.83 33.10 1.50
CA ASP A 58 -1.05 33.70 0.17
C ASP A 58 -1.31 32.69 -0.95
N GLY A 59 -1.30 31.39 -0.63
CA GLY A 59 -1.47 30.29 -1.59
C GLY A 59 -0.22 29.98 -2.42
N HIS A 60 0.93 30.62 -2.15
CA HIS A 60 2.18 30.38 -2.88
C HIS A 60 3.12 29.43 -2.14
N PRO A 61 3.98 28.68 -2.89
CA PRO A 61 4.99 27.83 -2.27
C PRO A 61 6.00 28.64 -1.45
N SER A 62 6.08 28.35 -0.16
CA SER A 62 7.12 28.83 0.75
C SER A 62 8.23 27.80 0.88
N VAL A 63 9.47 28.21 0.63
CA VAL A 63 10.63 27.30 0.58
C VAL A 63 11.57 27.60 1.73
N ARG A 64 11.72 26.65 2.63
CA ARG A 64 12.68 26.73 3.74
C ARG A 64 13.83 25.76 3.48
N ARG A 65 15.04 26.27 3.29
CA ARG A 65 16.25 25.45 3.12
C ARG A 65 16.56 24.63 4.37
N LEU A 66 17.05 23.42 4.16
CA LEU A 66 17.44 22.48 5.21
C LEU A 66 18.96 22.31 5.25
N ALA A 67 19.46 21.90 6.40
CA ALA A 67 20.87 21.61 6.59
C ALA A 67 21.25 20.26 5.97
N ASP A 68 22.52 20.14 5.58
CA ASP A 68 23.15 18.91 5.08
C ASP A 68 22.35 18.17 3.99
N PRO A 69 21.96 18.89 2.90
CA PRO A 69 21.20 18.27 1.84
C PRO A 69 22.05 17.27 1.06
N ALA A 70 21.42 16.20 0.61
CA ALA A 70 22.04 15.28 -0.32
C ALA A 70 21.20 15.21 -1.61
N PRO A 71 21.80 15.44 -2.78
CA PRO A 71 21.10 15.42 -4.04
C PRO A 71 20.65 14.01 -4.43
N VAL A 72 19.77 13.92 -5.41
CA VAL A 72 19.35 12.70 -6.11
C VAL A 72 19.91 12.70 -7.54
N ALA A 73 19.82 11.58 -8.26
CA ALA A 73 20.12 11.53 -9.68
C ALA A 73 19.17 12.43 -10.49
N ASP A 74 19.62 13.02 -11.59
CA ASP A 74 18.84 13.98 -12.39
C ASP A 74 17.54 13.38 -12.96
N GLU A 75 17.54 12.08 -13.19
CA GLU A 75 16.36 11.34 -13.67
C GLU A 75 15.30 11.08 -12.59
N VAL A 76 15.61 11.25 -11.31
CA VAL A 76 14.65 10.99 -10.20
C VAL A 76 13.61 12.10 -10.15
N ALA A 77 12.34 11.70 -10.20
CA ALA A 77 11.19 12.58 -10.10
C ALA A 77 10.59 12.64 -8.69
N LEU A 78 10.55 11.47 -8.04
CA LEU A 78 9.91 11.27 -6.74
C LEU A 78 10.78 10.44 -5.82
N VAL A 79 10.73 10.78 -4.54
CA VAL A 79 11.12 9.88 -3.45
C VAL A 79 9.88 9.62 -2.61
N VAL A 80 9.48 8.36 -2.50
CA VAL A 80 8.29 7.97 -1.73
C VAL A 80 8.73 7.08 -0.57
N THR A 81 8.27 7.38 0.63
CA THR A 81 8.59 6.55 1.79
C THR A 81 7.82 5.23 1.76
N SER A 82 8.51 4.13 1.98
CA SER A 82 7.91 2.82 2.20
C SER A 82 8.18 2.36 3.63
N SER A 83 7.19 1.72 4.27
CA SER A 83 7.42 1.02 5.54
C SER A 83 8.26 -0.22 5.24
N GLY A 84 9.57 -0.13 5.39
CA GLY A 84 10.45 -1.29 5.22
C GLY A 84 10.06 -2.43 6.18
N SER A 85 10.38 -3.69 5.81
CA SER A 85 10.20 -4.88 6.66
C SER A 85 10.92 -4.77 8.02
N THR A 86 11.87 -3.84 8.13
CA THR A 86 12.63 -3.52 9.34
C THR A 86 11.97 -2.47 10.24
N GLY A 87 10.77 -1.98 9.90
CA GLY A 87 10.07 -0.93 10.64
C GLY A 87 10.60 0.49 10.41
N VAL A 88 11.76 0.63 9.75
CA VAL A 88 12.35 1.94 9.46
C VAL A 88 12.01 2.34 8.03
N PRO A 89 11.38 3.52 7.80
CA PRO A 89 11.00 3.96 6.48
C PRO A 89 12.22 4.19 5.58
N LYS A 90 12.19 3.64 4.34
CA LYS A 90 13.16 3.87 3.29
C LYS A 90 12.59 4.80 2.23
N GLY A 91 13.44 5.59 1.57
CA GLY A 91 13.06 6.37 0.39
C GLY A 91 13.16 5.51 -0.86
N VAL A 92 12.07 5.35 -1.59
CA VAL A 92 12.04 4.70 -2.91
C VAL A 92 12.19 5.79 -3.96
N GLU A 93 13.28 5.78 -4.70
CA GLU A 93 13.56 6.72 -5.78
C GLU A 93 12.89 6.25 -7.07
N LEU A 94 12.03 7.09 -7.65
CA LEU A 94 11.28 6.82 -8.87
C LEU A 94 11.65 7.84 -9.93
N THR A 95 12.02 7.36 -11.13
CA THR A 95 12.42 8.26 -12.21
C THR A 95 11.22 8.86 -12.94
N HIS A 96 11.42 9.99 -13.63
CA HIS A 96 10.43 10.55 -14.55
C HIS A 96 9.99 9.55 -15.62
N ALA A 97 10.90 8.70 -16.09
CA ALA A 97 10.62 7.66 -17.08
C ALA A 97 9.68 6.58 -16.48
N ALA A 98 9.97 6.09 -15.26
CA ALA A 98 9.15 5.10 -14.58
C ALA A 98 7.75 5.63 -14.27
N VAL A 99 7.66 6.88 -13.81
CA VAL A 99 6.36 7.56 -13.58
C VAL A 99 5.55 7.63 -14.86
N ARG A 100 6.13 8.10 -15.98
CA ARG A 100 5.43 8.17 -17.27
C ARG A 100 4.99 6.79 -17.78
N ALA A 101 5.86 5.79 -17.69
CA ALA A 101 5.56 4.41 -18.11
C ALA A 101 4.36 3.84 -17.32
N SER A 102 4.38 3.96 -15.99
CA SER A 102 3.31 3.48 -15.12
C SER A 102 1.98 4.17 -15.41
N VAL A 103 1.99 5.51 -15.49
CA VAL A 103 0.77 6.29 -15.75
C VAL A 103 0.19 5.95 -17.12
N SER A 104 1.00 5.95 -18.18
CA SER A 104 0.55 5.64 -19.54
C SER A 104 -0.02 4.23 -19.63
N ALA A 105 0.67 3.22 -19.13
CA ALA A 105 0.22 1.83 -19.17
C ALA A 105 -1.06 1.60 -18.34
N SER A 106 -1.18 2.30 -17.19
CA SER A 106 -2.38 2.28 -16.35
C SER A 106 -3.59 2.86 -17.09
N LEU A 107 -3.48 4.06 -17.65
CA LEU A 107 -4.58 4.73 -18.38
C LEU A 107 -5.02 3.94 -19.61
N GLU A 108 -4.07 3.40 -20.37
CA GLU A 108 -4.35 2.51 -21.50
C GLU A 108 -5.14 1.27 -21.06
N ARG A 109 -4.70 0.59 -20.01
CA ARG A 109 -5.35 -0.62 -19.49
C ARG A 109 -6.77 -0.36 -18.99
N LEU A 110 -7.03 0.82 -18.42
CA LEU A 110 -8.34 1.24 -17.94
C LEU A 110 -9.24 1.78 -19.04
N GLY A 111 -8.68 2.12 -20.21
CA GLY A 111 -9.38 2.76 -21.30
C GLY A 111 -9.79 4.19 -20.99
N ALA A 112 -9.04 4.86 -20.11
CA ALA A 112 -9.31 6.23 -19.69
C ALA A 112 -8.99 7.23 -20.82
N ARG A 113 -9.78 8.30 -20.94
CA ARG A 113 -9.74 9.26 -22.03
C ARG A 113 -9.37 10.65 -21.55
N ALA A 114 -8.81 11.45 -22.44
CA ALA A 114 -8.50 12.85 -22.16
C ALA A 114 -9.77 13.59 -21.66
N GLY A 115 -9.62 14.40 -20.64
CA GLY A 115 -10.71 15.13 -20.00
C GLY A 115 -11.44 14.37 -18.88
N GLU A 116 -11.30 13.05 -18.78
CA GLU A 116 -11.88 12.28 -17.67
C GLU A 116 -11.16 12.58 -16.36
N ARG A 117 -11.93 12.61 -15.26
CA ARG A 117 -11.45 13.04 -13.93
C ARG A 117 -11.27 11.87 -12.99
N TRP A 118 -10.32 12.05 -12.07
CA TRP A 118 -10.01 11.09 -11.02
C TRP A 118 -10.41 11.63 -9.64
N GLY A 119 -11.13 10.83 -8.86
CA GLY A 119 -11.39 11.09 -7.44
C GLY A 119 -10.26 10.60 -6.56
N LEU A 120 -9.80 11.46 -5.66
CA LEU A 120 -8.72 11.21 -4.70
C LEU A 120 -9.29 11.04 -3.29
N ALA A 121 -9.29 9.78 -2.81
CA ALA A 121 -9.67 9.43 -1.45
C ALA A 121 -8.49 8.81 -0.65
N LEU A 122 -7.30 8.81 -1.25
CA LEU A 122 -6.09 8.20 -0.68
C LEU A 122 -5.10 9.27 -0.21
N PRO A 123 -4.28 8.99 0.82
CA PRO A 123 -3.23 9.90 1.26
C PRO A 123 -2.19 10.12 0.17
N THR A 124 -1.76 11.36 -0.03
CA THR A 124 -0.81 11.73 -1.10
C THR A 124 0.66 11.53 -0.75
N HIS A 125 1.00 11.21 0.50
CA HIS A 125 2.34 10.76 0.87
C HIS A 125 2.60 9.28 0.50
N HIS A 126 1.58 8.59 -0.03
CA HIS A 126 1.70 7.24 -0.60
C HIS A 126 1.63 7.29 -2.11
N VAL A 127 2.36 6.38 -2.75
CA VAL A 127 2.40 6.27 -4.21
C VAL A 127 1.00 6.13 -4.83
N ALA A 128 0.05 5.48 -4.13
CA ALA A 128 -1.32 5.32 -4.63
C ALA A 128 -2.05 6.67 -4.75
N GLY A 129 -1.94 7.56 -3.75
CA GLY A 129 -2.51 8.90 -3.81
C GLY A 129 -1.80 9.80 -4.83
N ILE A 130 -0.45 9.78 -4.84
CA ILE A 130 0.35 10.49 -5.86
C ILE A 130 -0.09 10.06 -7.26
N SER A 131 -0.28 8.77 -7.51
CA SER A 131 -0.65 8.23 -8.82
C SER A 131 -2.03 8.71 -9.30
N VAL A 132 -2.94 9.11 -8.41
CA VAL A 132 -4.21 9.75 -8.80
C VAL A 132 -3.95 11.11 -9.43
N HIS A 133 -3.10 11.96 -8.82
CA HIS A 133 -2.71 13.24 -9.41
C HIS A 133 -2.02 13.07 -10.75
N LEU A 134 -1.10 12.10 -10.85
CA LEU A 134 -0.35 11.85 -12.07
C LEU A 134 -1.25 11.41 -13.24
N ARG A 135 -2.24 10.53 -12.95
CA ARG A 135 -3.24 10.10 -13.96
C ARG A 135 -4.13 11.27 -14.37
N ALA A 136 -4.63 12.06 -13.43
CA ALA A 136 -5.45 13.23 -13.71
C ALA A 136 -4.69 14.22 -14.61
N ALA A 137 -3.44 14.56 -14.25
CA ALA A 137 -2.60 15.46 -15.03
C ALA A 137 -2.35 14.93 -16.46
N ALA A 138 -2.10 13.62 -16.63
CA ALA A 138 -1.92 13.00 -17.94
C ALA A 138 -3.18 13.03 -18.82
N LEU A 139 -4.36 13.12 -18.21
CA LEU A 139 -5.64 13.30 -18.92
C LEU A 139 -6.00 14.78 -19.14
N GLY A 140 -5.13 15.72 -18.75
CA GLY A 140 -5.35 17.16 -18.84
C GLY A 140 -6.32 17.71 -17.79
N THR A 141 -6.49 17.00 -16.66
CA THR A 141 -7.40 17.36 -15.58
C THR A 141 -6.66 17.47 -14.24
N ARG A 142 -7.38 17.81 -13.18
CA ARG A 142 -6.89 17.78 -11.82
C ARG A 142 -7.64 16.72 -11.01
N ALA A 143 -6.97 16.10 -10.05
CA ALA A 143 -7.62 15.20 -9.10
C ALA A 143 -8.67 15.94 -8.27
N VAL A 144 -9.86 15.34 -8.11
CA VAL A 144 -10.95 15.86 -7.28
C VAL A 144 -10.87 15.20 -5.91
N VAL A 145 -10.57 15.99 -4.88
CA VAL A 145 -10.30 15.46 -3.54
C VAL A 145 -11.59 15.17 -2.79
N ALA A 146 -11.72 13.96 -2.27
CA ALA A 146 -12.72 13.61 -1.26
C ALA A 146 -12.19 13.92 0.14
N ILE A 147 -12.98 14.62 0.95
CA ILE A 147 -12.63 14.94 2.35
C ILE A 147 -12.59 13.68 3.22
N ASP A 148 -13.47 12.72 2.94
CA ASP A 148 -13.58 11.42 3.59
C ASP A 148 -14.12 10.36 2.63
N THR A 149 -14.26 9.11 3.10
CA THR A 149 -14.78 8.02 2.26
C THR A 149 -16.23 8.23 1.81
N PRO A 150 -17.19 8.64 2.65
CA PRO A 150 -18.56 8.96 2.21
C PRO A 150 -18.63 10.02 1.12
N ALA A 151 -17.77 11.04 1.15
CA ALA A 151 -17.74 12.11 0.15
C ALA A 151 -17.40 11.60 -1.26
N VAL A 152 -16.74 10.44 -1.40
CA VAL A 152 -16.46 9.82 -2.70
C VAL A 152 -17.75 9.60 -3.51
N ALA A 153 -18.85 9.25 -2.83
CA ALA A 153 -20.15 9.03 -3.47
C ALA A 153 -20.69 10.25 -4.22
N HIS A 154 -20.23 11.44 -3.89
CA HIS A 154 -20.72 12.72 -4.44
C HIS A 154 -19.72 13.38 -5.41
N LEU A 155 -18.54 12.81 -5.62
CA LEU A 155 -17.57 13.36 -6.54
C LEU A 155 -18.10 13.26 -7.98
N ASP A 156 -18.01 14.31 -8.74
CA ASP A 156 -18.30 14.32 -10.17
C ASP A 156 -17.03 13.90 -10.95
N VAL A 157 -16.79 12.58 -11.00
CA VAL A 157 -15.60 11.98 -11.62
C VAL A 157 -15.95 10.63 -12.27
N GLU A 158 -15.17 10.24 -13.27
CA GLU A 158 -15.30 8.96 -13.96
C GLU A 158 -14.56 7.83 -13.25
N HIS A 159 -13.42 8.14 -12.62
CA HIS A 159 -12.55 7.13 -12.02
C HIS A 159 -12.27 7.44 -10.56
N VAL A 160 -12.16 6.40 -9.74
CA VAL A 160 -11.71 6.51 -8.34
C VAL A 160 -10.68 5.43 -8.01
N ALA A 161 -9.73 5.76 -7.13
CA ALA A 161 -8.81 4.78 -6.56
C ALA A 161 -9.15 4.58 -5.07
N LEU A 162 -9.38 3.33 -4.66
CA LEU A 162 -9.84 2.98 -3.32
C LEU A 162 -9.02 1.82 -2.75
N VAL A 163 -9.03 1.70 -1.43
CA VAL A 163 -8.67 0.47 -0.72
C VAL A 163 -9.93 -0.35 -0.40
N PRO A 164 -9.82 -1.67 -0.15
CA PRO A 164 -10.99 -2.54 0.10
C PRO A 164 -11.92 -2.04 1.18
N THR A 165 -11.39 -1.52 2.29
CA THR A 165 -12.21 -0.99 3.40
C THR A 165 -13.02 0.26 3.02
N GLN A 166 -12.54 1.07 2.08
CA GLN A 166 -13.28 2.22 1.58
C GLN A 166 -14.43 1.79 0.65
N LEU A 167 -14.18 0.82 -0.23
CA LEU A 167 -15.22 0.26 -1.08
C LEU A 167 -16.31 -0.42 -0.26
N ASP A 168 -15.92 -1.20 0.74
CA ASP A 168 -16.84 -1.86 1.66
C ASP A 168 -17.77 -0.86 2.36
N ARG A 169 -17.18 0.20 2.92
CA ARG A 169 -17.94 1.28 3.56
C ARG A 169 -18.90 1.99 2.60
N LEU A 170 -18.49 2.22 1.35
CA LEU A 170 -19.38 2.82 0.35
C LEU A 170 -20.57 1.91 0.02
N LEU A 171 -20.33 0.62 -0.10
CA LEU A 171 -21.40 -0.37 -0.32
C LEU A 171 -22.35 -0.45 0.88
N ASP A 172 -21.85 -0.40 2.11
CA ASP A 172 -22.67 -0.38 3.34
C ASP A 172 -23.57 0.86 3.42
N LEU A 173 -23.09 1.98 2.91
CA LEU A 173 -23.86 3.23 2.82
C LEU A 173 -24.84 3.27 1.64
N GLY A 174 -24.88 2.24 0.80
CA GLY A 174 -25.71 2.23 -0.42
C GLY A 174 -25.26 3.29 -1.43
N ALA A 175 -23.97 3.68 -1.42
CA ALA A 175 -23.45 4.68 -2.35
C ALA A 175 -23.55 4.18 -3.80
N PRO A 176 -23.85 5.06 -4.79
CA PRO A 176 -24.02 4.69 -6.20
C PRO A 176 -22.65 4.44 -6.88
N VAL A 177 -21.95 3.39 -6.46
CA VAL A 177 -20.59 3.06 -6.92
C VAL A 177 -20.55 2.56 -8.36
N GLU A 178 -21.68 2.09 -8.90
CA GLU A 178 -21.87 1.67 -10.30
C GLU A 178 -21.71 2.80 -11.30
N ARG A 179 -21.84 4.04 -10.87
CA ARG A 179 -21.69 5.24 -11.73
C ARG A 179 -20.25 5.49 -12.17
N PHE A 180 -19.26 4.95 -11.43
CA PHE A 180 -17.87 5.13 -11.80
C PHE A 180 -17.50 4.23 -12.99
N ALA A 181 -16.89 4.83 -14.01
CA ALA A 181 -16.34 4.09 -15.14
C ALA A 181 -15.26 3.10 -14.68
N THR A 182 -14.55 3.41 -13.60
CA THR A 182 -13.58 2.49 -12.96
C THR A 182 -13.41 2.77 -11.48
N ILE A 183 -13.43 1.72 -10.69
CA ILE A 183 -12.93 1.69 -9.30
C ILE A 183 -11.63 0.90 -9.31
N LEU A 184 -10.49 1.60 -9.25
CA LEU A 184 -9.18 0.95 -9.14
C LEU A 184 -8.93 0.56 -7.68
N LEU A 185 -9.01 -0.73 -7.38
CA LEU A 185 -8.95 -1.27 -6.02
C LEU A 185 -7.57 -1.87 -5.75
N GLY A 186 -6.86 -1.32 -4.77
CA GLY A 186 -5.50 -1.77 -4.45
C GLY A 186 -5.11 -1.57 -2.99
N GLY A 187 -3.81 -1.75 -2.71
CA GLY A 187 -3.21 -1.52 -1.39
C GLY A 187 -3.39 -2.66 -0.38
N ALA A 188 -4.34 -3.56 -0.58
CA ALA A 188 -4.55 -4.77 0.22
C ALA A 188 -5.31 -5.82 -0.60
N PRO A 189 -5.28 -7.11 -0.22
CA PRO A 189 -6.15 -8.14 -0.81
C PRO A 189 -7.62 -7.77 -0.65
N ALA A 190 -8.41 -7.92 -1.71
CA ALA A 190 -9.85 -7.69 -1.69
C ALA A 190 -10.58 -9.02 -1.43
N PRO A 191 -11.38 -9.14 -0.34
CA PRO A 191 -12.16 -10.35 -0.06
C PRO A 191 -13.12 -10.68 -1.21
N ALA A 192 -13.29 -11.96 -1.53
CA ALA A 192 -14.20 -12.41 -2.60
C ALA A 192 -15.65 -11.95 -2.36
N ALA A 193 -16.09 -11.92 -1.10
CA ALA A 193 -17.41 -11.43 -0.71
C ALA A 193 -17.59 -9.93 -1.03
N LEU A 194 -16.58 -9.10 -0.82
CA LEU A 194 -16.60 -7.68 -1.18
C LEU A 194 -16.72 -7.50 -2.70
N LEU A 195 -15.94 -8.26 -3.46
CA LEU A 195 -16.00 -8.20 -4.93
C LEU A 195 -17.35 -8.67 -5.46
N ALA A 196 -17.94 -9.70 -4.86
CA ALA A 196 -19.30 -10.17 -5.20
C ALA A 196 -20.37 -9.12 -4.89
N ARG A 197 -20.29 -8.44 -3.74
CA ARG A 197 -21.19 -7.32 -3.38
C ARG A 197 -21.07 -6.17 -4.38
N ALA A 198 -19.86 -5.78 -4.72
CA ALA A 198 -19.63 -4.72 -5.71
C ALA A 198 -20.17 -5.09 -7.10
N ALA A 199 -19.96 -6.32 -7.54
CA ALA A 199 -20.51 -6.83 -8.81
C ALA A 199 -22.04 -6.87 -8.81
N ALA A 200 -22.68 -7.22 -7.69
CA ALA A 200 -24.13 -7.28 -7.56
C ALA A 200 -24.81 -5.92 -7.77
N VAL A 201 -24.13 -4.81 -7.46
CA VAL A 201 -24.60 -3.43 -7.73
C VAL A 201 -24.10 -2.88 -9.06
N GLY A 202 -23.41 -3.69 -9.89
CA GLY A 202 -22.91 -3.27 -11.20
C GLY A 202 -21.62 -2.43 -11.16
N ALA A 203 -20.92 -2.37 -10.03
CA ALA A 203 -19.66 -1.60 -9.91
C ALA A 203 -18.54 -2.22 -10.76
N ARG A 204 -17.84 -1.38 -11.53
CA ARG A 204 -16.69 -1.79 -12.34
C ARG A 204 -15.40 -1.71 -11.53
N VAL A 205 -15.09 -2.77 -10.82
CA VAL A 205 -13.87 -2.89 -10.00
C VAL A 205 -12.75 -3.50 -10.81
N VAL A 206 -11.58 -2.84 -10.81
CA VAL A 206 -10.31 -3.36 -11.36
C VAL A 206 -9.35 -3.56 -10.20
N ARG A 207 -8.93 -4.80 -9.95
CA ARG A 207 -7.97 -5.11 -8.88
C ARG A 207 -6.56 -4.77 -9.33
N SER A 208 -5.83 -4.09 -8.47
CA SER A 208 -4.47 -3.61 -8.74
C SER A 208 -3.47 -4.26 -7.79
N TYR A 209 -2.47 -4.94 -8.33
CA TYR A 209 -1.28 -5.36 -7.60
C TYR A 209 -0.10 -4.49 -8.01
N GLY A 210 0.67 -4.09 -7.02
CA GLY A 210 1.87 -3.28 -7.15
C GLY A 210 2.26 -2.66 -5.82
N MET A 211 3.33 -1.92 -5.83
CA MET A 211 3.97 -1.38 -4.64
C MET A 211 4.61 -0.02 -4.93
N THR A 212 5.26 0.58 -3.94
CA THR A 212 5.97 1.85 -4.14
C THR A 212 7.05 1.71 -5.21
N GLU A 213 7.74 0.59 -5.22
CA GLU A 213 8.82 0.23 -6.13
C GLU A 213 8.40 0.09 -7.61
N THR A 214 7.09 0.02 -7.88
CA THR A 214 6.51 -0.06 -9.23
C THR A 214 5.66 1.15 -9.62
N VAL A 215 5.86 2.29 -8.93
CA VAL A 215 5.02 3.50 -9.07
C VAL A 215 3.53 3.19 -8.82
N GLY A 216 3.23 2.28 -7.90
CA GLY A 216 1.89 1.76 -7.62
C GLY A 216 1.55 0.51 -8.42
N GLY A 217 0.31 0.39 -8.88
CA GLY A 217 -0.16 -0.82 -9.55
C GLY A 217 0.51 -1.08 -10.90
N CYS A 218 1.06 -2.28 -11.07
CA CYS A 218 1.70 -2.73 -12.32
C CYS A 218 1.07 -4.01 -12.91
N VAL A 219 0.16 -4.67 -12.17
CA VAL A 219 -0.63 -5.82 -12.64
C VAL A 219 -2.10 -5.57 -12.31
N TYR A 220 -2.99 -5.58 -13.31
CA TYR A 220 -4.41 -5.35 -13.14
C TYR A 220 -5.22 -6.61 -13.47
N ASP A 221 -6.05 -7.06 -12.53
CA ASP A 221 -6.81 -8.31 -12.60
C ASP A 221 -5.95 -9.53 -12.96
N GLY A 222 -4.71 -9.58 -12.42
CA GLY A 222 -3.74 -10.63 -12.67
C GLY A 222 -2.99 -10.48 -14.00
N VAL A 223 -3.28 -9.49 -14.82
CA VAL A 223 -2.62 -9.25 -16.12
C VAL A 223 -1.61 -8.11 -15.98
N PRO A 224 -0.33 -8.33 -16.30
CA PRO A 224 0.68 -7.28 -16.30
C PRO A 224 0.27 -6.10 -17.20
N LEU A 225 0.62 -4.89 -16.79
CA LEU A 225 0.51 -3.70 -17.62
C LEU A 225 1.51 -3.77 -18.78
N ARG A 226 1.33 -2.92 -19.78
CA ARG A 226 2.24 -2.85 -20.94
C ARG A 226 3.69 -2.71 -20.49
N ASP A 227 4.58 -3.47 -21.11
CA ASP A 227 6.02 -3.51 -20.88
C ASP A 227 6.43 -3.98 -19.46
N VAL A 228 5.48 -4.53 -18.68
CA VAL A 228 5.75 -5.17 -17.39
C VAL A 228 5.78 -6.68 -17.58
N GLU A 229 6.83 -7.30 -17.10
CA GLU A 229 7.00 -8.74 -17.06
C GLU A 229 6.87 -9.24 -15.62
N VAL A 230 6.24 -10.39 -15.47
CA VAL A 230 6.04 -11.06 -14.17
C VAL A 230 6.56 -12.47 -14.26
N ALA A 231 7.42 -12.84 -13.33
CA ALA A 231 7.85 -14.21 -13.09
C ALA A 231 7.53 -14.60 -11.64
N VAL A 232 7.45 -15.90 -11.41
CA VAL A 232 7.33 -16.47 -10.07
C VAL A 232 8.41 -17.52 -9.93
N SER A 233 9.25 -17.42 -8.88
CA SER A 233 10.35 -18.35 -8.67
C SER A 233 9.83 -19.75 -8.32
N ASP A 234 10.33 -20.79 -9.01
CA ASP A 234 9.86 -22.18 -8.85
C ASP A 234 10.03 -22.72 -7.42
N ALA A 235 11.14 -22.38 -6.76
CA ALA A 235 11.47 -22.92 -5.44
C ALA A 235 10.72 -22.25 -4.28
N GLU A 236 10.42 -20.96 -4.41
CA GLU A 236 9.93 -20.15 -3.27
C GLU A 236 8.56 -19.51 -3.54
N GLY A 237 8.09 -19.55 -4.78
CA GLY A 237 6.86 -18.87 -5.19
C GLY A 237 6.93 -17.34 -5.06
N VAL A 238 8.15 -16.76 -5.05
CA VAL A 238 8.32 -15.30 -4.92
C VAL A 238 8.06 -14.63 -6.26
N ILE A 239 7.29 -13.55 -6.23
CA ILE A 239 6.99 -12.75 -7.40
C ILE A 239 8.21 -11.90 -7.76
N GLU A 240 8.59 -11.94 -9.01
CA GLU A 240 9.65 -11.14 -9.60
C GLU A 240 9.07 -10.26 -10.72
N LEU A 241 9.50 -9.01 -10.77
CA LEU A 241 8.97 -8.00 -11.69
C LEU A 241 10.11 -7.41 -12.52
N ARG A 242 9.86 -7.20 -13.82
CA ARG A 242 10.76 -6.47 -14.70
C ARG A 242 9.97 -5.49 -15.55
N GLY A 243 10.55 -4.33 -15.85
CA GLY A 243 9.94 -3.36 -16.74
C GLY A 243 10.30 -1.91 -16.41
N PRO A 244 9.83 -0.98 -17.24
CA PRO A 244 10.18 0.43 -17.12
C PRO A 244 9.56 1.13 -15.91
N VAL A 245 8.65 0.49 -15.19
CA VAL A 245 7.95 1.04 -14.02
C VAL A 245 8.74 0.89 -12.72
N LEU A 246 9.89 0.18 -12.75
CA LEU A 246 10.65 -0.15 -11.55
C LEU A 246 11.41 1.06 -11.00
N LEU A 247 11.66 1.01 -9.69
CA LEU A 247 12.41 1.99 -8.95
C LEU A 247 13.83 2.18 -9.51
N HIS A 248 14.37 3.39 -9.31
CA HIS A 248 15.79 3.69 -9.54
C HIS A 248 16.66 3.05 -8.47
N GLY A 249 16.29 3.21 -7.19
CA GLY A 249 16.98 2.67 -6.05
C GLY A 249 16.27 2.95 -4.72
N TYR A 250 16.82 2.39 -3.66
CA TYR A 250 16.47 2.72 -2.29
C TYR A 250 17.44 3.78 -1.75
N ARG A 251 16.90 4.92 -1.38
CA ARG A 251 17.62 6.00 -0.70
C ARG A 251 17.60 5.74 0.80
N ASP A 252 18.76 5.46 1.36
CA ASP A 252 18.90 5.18 2.78
C ASP A 252 20.31 5.51 3.28
N ARG A 253 20.47 5.59 4.62
CA ARG A 253 21.80 5.71 5.25
C ARG A 253 22.36 4.34 5.54
N ASP A 254 23.62 4.14 5.19
CA ASP A 254 24.37 2.95 5.56
C ASP A 254 24.75 2.97 7.07
N GLU A 255 25.42 1.91 7.52
CA GLU A 255 25.86 1.76 8.92
C GLU A 255 26.82 2.88 9.37
N GLN A 256 27.51 3.53 8.45
CA GLN A 256 28.39 4.68 8.68
C GLN A 256 27.63 6.01 8.63
N GLY A 257 26.31 6.00 8.44
CA GLY A 257 25.46 7.17 8.32
C GLY A 257 25.56 7.89 6.98
N GLN A 258 26.28 7.34 5.98
CA GLN A 258 26.36 7.91 4.64
C GLN A 258 25.11 7.60 3.84
N LEU A 259 24.54 8.62 3.21
CA LEU A 259 23.39 8.45 2.36
C LEU A 259 23.77 7.79 1.04
N ARG A 260 23.08 6.73 0.68
CA ARG A 260 23.29 5.97 -0.55
C ARG A 260 21.98 5.70 -1.27
N SER A 261 22.06 5.55 -2.58
CA SER A 261 21.00 4.95 -3.40
C SER A 261 21.47 3.56 -3.84
N VAL A 262 20.73 2.53 -3.43
CA VAL A 262 21.05 1.13 -3.74
C VAL A 262 20.01 0.57 -4.67
N ARG A 263 20.42 0.12 -5.84
CA ARG A 263 19.54 -0.49 -6.84
C ARG A 263 19.30 -1.97 -6.51
N PRO A 264 18.08 -2.38 -6.17
CA PRO A 264 17.78 -3.76 -5.76
C PRO A 264 17.37 -4.66 -6.94
N LEU A 265 17.92 -4.43 -8.12
CA LEU A 265 17.67 -5.25 -9.31
C LEU A 265 18.83 -6.21 -9.53
N ASP A 266 18.52 -7.41 -10.02
CA ASP A 266 19.55 -8.34 -10.46
C ASP A 266 20.23 -7.91 -11.78
N GLU A 267 21.18 -8.70 -12.27
CA GLU A 267 21.95 -8.46 -13.50
C GLU A 267 21.07 -8.46 -14.77
N HIS A 268 19.87 -9.05 -14.71
CA HIS A 268 18.90 -9.11 -15.81
C HIS A 268 17.78 -8.08 -15.68
N GLY A 269 17.83 -7.22 -14.64
CA GLY A 269 16.84 -6.15 -14.38
C GLY A 269 15.58 -6.62 -13.67
N TRP A 270 15.57 -7.79 -13.06
CA TRP A 270 14.47 -8.27 -12.25
C TRP A 270 14.53 -7.69 -10.85
N PHE A 271 13.37 -7.24 -10.38
CA PHE A 271 13.12 -6.87 -9.00
C PHE A 271 12.44 -8.02 -8.28
N ARG A 272 13.14 -8.60 -7.32
CA ARG A 272 12.59 -9.64 -6.45
C ARG A 272 11.77 -8.99 -5.33
N THR A 273 10.47 -9.26 -5.31
CA THR A 273 9.56 -8.71 -4.30
C THR A 273 9.62 -9.52 -3.00
N SER A 274 8.92 -9.02 -1.97
CA SER A 274 8.62 -9.82 -0.77
C SER A 274 7.27 -10.54 -0.86
N ASP A 275 6.61 -10.50 -2.00
CA ASP A 275 5.30 -11.12 -2.19
C ASP A 275 5.44 -12.50 -2.84
N ARG A 276 4.52 -13.41 -2.48
CA ARG A 276 4.39 -14.73 -3.10
C ARG A 276 3.17 -14.80 -3.98
N GLY A 277 3.24 -15.62 -5.00
CA GLY A 277 2.14 -15.83 -5.94
C GLY A 277 2.32 -17.04 -6.82
N GLN A 278 1.42 -17.18 -7.76
CA GLN A 278 1.46 -18.20 -8.81
C GLN A 278 0.90 -17.63 -10.11
N LEU A 279 1.30 -18.21 -11.23
CA LEU A 279 0.73 -17.92 -12.54
C LEU A 279 -0.29 -19.00 -12.89
N VAL A 280 -1.58 -18.63 -12.90
CA VAL A 280 -2.68 -19.53 -13.27
C VAL A 280 -3.30 -19.04 -14.56
N GLY A 281 -3.20 -19.86 -15.62
CA GLY A 281 -3.70 -19.46 -16.94
C GLY A 281 -3.08 -18.16 -17.47
N GLY A 282 -1.82 -17.89 -17.14
CA GLY A 282 -1.12 -16.65 -17.53
C GLY A 282 -1.49 -15.41 -16.71
N ARG A 283 -2.23 -15.57 -15.62
CA ARG A 283 -2.61 -14.49 -14.70
C ARG A 283 -1.90 -14.66 -13.37
N LEU A 284 -1.40 -13.56 -12.83
CA LEU A 284 -0.80 -13.53 -11.50
C LEU A 284 -1.90 -13.61 -10.43
N GLU A 285 -1.78 -14.58 -9.56
CA GLU A 285 -2.50 -14.70 -8.30
C GLU A 285 -1.53 -14.50 -7.15
N VAL A 286 -1.73 -13.42 -6.38
CA VAL A 286 -0.91 -13.11 -5.20
C VAL A 286 -1.45 -13.92 -4.03
N THR A 287 -0.60 -14.73 -3.39
CA THR A 287 -0.98 -15.63 -2.29
C THR A 287 -0.59 -15.10 -0.91
N GLY A 288 0.21 -14.04 -0.85
CA GLY A 288 0.61 -13.40 0.42
C GLY A 288 2.02 -12.84 0.35
N ARG A 289 2.61 -12.62 1.53
CA ARG A 289 3.99 -12.12 1.65
C ARG A 289 4.94 -13.20 2.13
N ALA A 290 6.15 -13.19 1.62
CA ALA A 290 7.19 -14.12 2.04
C ALA A 290 7.63 -13.89 3.50
N ASP A 291 7.59 -12.62 3.95
CA ASP A 291 7.89 -12.20 5.33
C ASP A 291 6.66 -12.32 6.27
N GLU A 292 5.50 -12.74 5.76
CA GLU A 292 4.27 -13.03 6.50
C GLU A 292 3.95 -14.54 6.52
N VAL A 293 4.94 -15.37 6.33
CA VAL A 293 4.83 -16.82 6.49
C VAL A 293 5.56 -17.20 7.78
N LEU A 294 4.85 -17.80 8.70
CA LEU A 294 5.48 -18.42 9.87
C LEU A 294 5.77 -19.91 9.59
N VAL A 295 6.78 -20.47 10.25
CA VAL A 295 7.08 -21.90 10.19
C VAL A 295 6.60 -22.54 11.50
N SER A 296 5.54 -23.35 11.41
CA SER A 296 4.95 -24.06 12.55
C SER A 296 5.18 -25.57 12.37
N GLY A 297 6.02 -26.15 13.21
CA GLY A 297 6.30 -27.59 13.16
C GLY A 297 6.84 -28.09 11.82
N GLY A 298 7.51 -27.23 11.06
CA GLY A 298 8.02 -27.54 9.72
C GLY A 298 7.03 -27.21 8.58
N GLU A 299 5.81 -26.79 8.89
CA GLU A 299 4.83 -26.34 7.89
C GLU A 299 4.92 -24.82 7.69
N ASN A 300 4.90 -24.39 6.43
CA ASN A 300 4.78 -22.97 6.07
C ASN A 300 3.32 -22.53 6.20
N VAL A 301 3.05 -21.62 7.13
CA VAL A 301 1.72 -21.08 7.40
C VAL A 301 1.66 -19.62 6.98
N PRO A 302 1.04 -19.29 5.82
CA PRO A 302 0.82 -17.91 5.41
C PRO A 302 -0.16 -17.21 6.37
N LEU A 303 0.26 -16.11 7.00
CA LEU A 303 -0.60 -15.35 7.93
C LEU A 303 -1.84 -14.79 7.23
N ALA A 304 -1.73 -14.45 5.95
CA ALA A 304 -2.86 -14.01 5.14
C ALA A 304 -3.96 -15.08 5.06
N ALA A 305 -3.60 -16.35 4.82
CA ALA A 305 -4.58 -17.44 4.75
C ALA A 305 -5.24 -17.72 6.11
N VAL A 306 -4.49 -17.61 7.20
CA VAL A 306 -5.09 -17.69 8.57
C VAL A 306 -6.07 -16.54 8.76
N ARG A 307 -5.71 -15.32 8.38
CA ARG A 307 -6.57 -14.15 8.47
C ARG A 307 -7.86 -14.33 7.65
N GLU A 308 -7.76 -14.81 6.42
CA GLU A 308 -8.94 -15.09 5.58
C GLU A 308 -9.87 -16.12 6.25
N GLY A 309 -9.32 -17.19 6.81
CA GLY A 309 -10.09 -18.18 7.57
C GLY A 309 -10.81 -17.57 8.78
N LEU A 310 -10.19 -16.63 9.49
CA LEU A 310 -10.81 -15.91 10.60
C LEU A 310 -11.92 -14.98 10.13
N LEU A 311 -11.72 -14.23 9.04
CA LEU A 311 -12.71 -13.32 8.47
C LEU A 311 -13.93 -14.04 7.88
N ALA A 312 -13.81 -15.32 7.51
CA ALA A 312 -14.93 -16.14 7.07
C ALA A 312 -15.85 -16.58 8.24
N HIS A 313 -15.42 -16.38 9.48
CA HIS A 313 -16.25 -16.71 10.65
C HIS A 313 -17.35 -15.66 10.85
N PRO A 314 -18.64 -16.07 11.03
CA PRO A 314 -19.78 -15.14 11.04
C PRO A 314 -19.79 -14.13 12.20
N ALA A 315 -19.01 -14.34 13.25
CA ALA A 315 -18.91 -13.42 14.38
C ALA A 315 -17.69 -12.47 14.30
N VAL A 316 -16.88 -12.48 13.21
CA VAL A 316 -15.67 -11.68 13.06
C VAL A 316 -15.88 -10.55 12.06
N ALA A 317 -15.75 -9.30 12.50
CA ALA A 317 -15.84 -8.11 11.67
C ALA A 317 -14.49 -7.74 11.02
N ASP A 318 -13.39 -7.86 11.79
CA ASP A 318 -12.03 -7.64 11.28
C ASP A 318 -11.03 -8.55 12.02
N ALA A 319 -9.93 -8.89 11.38
CA ALA A 319 -8.94 -9.78 11.95
C ALA A 319 -7.52 -9.39 11.51
N ALA A 320 -6.57 -9.60 12.42
CA ALA A 320 -5.15 -9.61 12.14
C ALA A 320 -4.51 -10.87 12.76
N VAL A 321 -3.38 -11.29 12.20
CA VAL A 321 -2.63 -12.45 12.67
C VAL A 321 -1.18 -12.06 12.81
N VAL A 322 -0.57 -12.41 13.93
CA VAL A 322 0.86 -12.23 14.17
C VAL A 322 1.51 -13.56 14.55
N PRO A 323 2.79 -13.80 14.18
CA PRO A 323 3.52 -14.95 14.64
C PRO A 323 3.92 -14.76 16.11
N VAL A 324 3.76 -15.79 16.93
CA VAL A 324 4.28 -15.85 18.28
C VAL A 324 5.19 -17.06 18.43
N ALA A 325 6.20 -16.94 19.29
CA ALA A 325 7.09 -18.05 19.59
C ALA A 325 6.35 -19.16 20.34
N ASP A 326 6.65 -20.41 20.02
CA ASP A 326 6.13 -21.60 20.69
C ASP A 326 7.27 -22.61 20.87
N GLU A 327 7.44 -23.13 22.08
CA GLU A 327 8.55 -24.03 22.42
C GLU A 327 8.52 -25.34 21.61
N ARG A 328 7.34 -25.82 21.25
CA ARG A 328 7.15 -27.11 20.56
C ARG A 328 7.14 -26.93 19.04
N TRP A 329 6.54 -25.86 18.53
CA TRP A 329 6.27 -25.66 17.09
C TRP A 329 7.17 -24.60 16.45
N GLY A 330 8.05 -23.95 17.23
CA GLY A 330 8.89 -22.84 16.80
C GLY A 330 8.08 -21.54 16.72
N GLN A 331 7.11 -21.46 15.82
CA GLN A 331 6.16 -20.34 15.75
C GLN A 331 4.74 -20.87 15.56
N VAL A 332 3.76 -20.10 16.06
CA VAL A 332 2.33 -20.39 15.87
C VAL A 332 1.57 -19.09 15.61
N PRO A 333 0.42 -19.14 14.88
CA PRO A 333 -0.37 -17.95 14.62
C PRO A 333 -1.15 -17.53 15.88
N ALA A 334 -1.10 -16.24 16.21
CA ALA A 334 -1.94 -15.60 17.21
C ALA A 334 -2.96 -14.68 16.52
N ALA A 335 -4.23 -14.81 16.86
CA ALA A 335 -5.33 -14.04 16.29
C ALA A 335 -5.62 -12.79 17.13
N VAL A 336 -5.78 -11.63 16.48
CA VAL A 336 -6.39 -10.43 17.07
C VAL A 336 -7.65 -10.15 16.26
N VAL A 337 -8.82 -10.17 16.90
CA VAL A 337 -10.10 -10.05 16.20
C VAL A 337 -10.96 -8.92 16.74
N VAL A 338 -11.73 -8.31 15.85
CA VAL A 338 -12.82 -7.40 16.15
C VAL A 338 -14.12 -8.19 15.97
N PRO A 339 -14.94 -8.37 16.99
CA PRO A 339 -16.21 -9.10 16.87
C PRO A 339 -17.26 -8.23 16.16
N ILE A 340 -18.21 -8.85 15.47
CA ILE A 340 -19.40 -8.16 14.94
C ILE A 340 -20.27 -7.65 16.09
N ASP A 341 -20.48 -8.50 17.11
CA ASP A 341 -21.18 -8.13 18.34
C ASP A 341 -20.17 -8.12 19.51
N PRO A 342 -19.81 -6.95 20.06
CA PRO A 342 -18.90 -6.89 21.22
C PRO A 342 -19.42 -7.62 22.47
N GLY A 343 -20.73 -7.80 22.59
CA GLY A 343 -21.35 -8.53 23.71
C GLY A 343 -21.24 -10.06 23.61
N VAL A 344 -20.96 -10.58 22.41
CA VAL A 344 -20.86 -12.01 22.13
C VAL A 344 -19.62 -12.29 21.24
N PRO A 345 -18.41 -12.04 21.74
CA PRO A 345 -17.21 -12.28 20.95
C PRO A 345 -17.00 -13.79 20.70
N PRO A 346 -16.43 -14.18 19.56
CA PRO A 346 -16.07 -15.57 19.30
C PRO A 346 -15.01 -16.05 20.27
N THR A 347 -15.08 -17.33 20.66
CA THR A 347 -14.04 -17.94 21.49
C THR A 347 -12.87 -18.45 20.63
N LEU A 348 -11.72 -18.68 21.27
CA LEU A 348 -10.58 -19.32 20.59
C LEU A 348 -10.97 -20.70 20.04
N HIS A 349 -11.80 -21.45 20.75
CA HIS A 349 -12.28 -22.76 20.32
C HIS A 349 -13.08 -22.66 19.01
N ASP A 350 -14.05 -21.73 18.96
CA ASP A 350 -14.91 -21.53 17.78
C ASP A 350 -14.07 -21.17 16.53
N LEU A 351 -13.13 -20.25 16.68
CA LEU A 351 -12.25 -19.83 15.60
C LEU A 351 -11.34 -20.97 15.11
N ARG A 352 -10.79 -21.75 16.03
CA ARG A 352 -9.96 -22.93 15.70
C ARG A 352 -10.74 -23.97 14.90
N GLU A 353 -11.92 -24.31 15.36
CA GLU A 353 -12.81 -25.26 14.69
C GLU A 353 -13.23 -24.75 13.31
N HIS A 354 -13.52 -23.46 13.21
CA HIS A 354 -13.87 -22.84 11.94
C HIS A 354 -12.73 -22.90 10.92
N VAL A 355 -11.52 -22.49 11.30
CA VAL A 355 -10.35 -22.51 10.43
C VAL A 355 -10.00 -23.95 10.01
N ARG A 356 -10.03 -24.91 10.93
CA ARG A 356 -9.71 -26.33 10.64
C ARG A 356 -10.65 -27.00 9.65
N ARG A 357 -11.87 -26.49 9.47
CA ARG A 357 -12.80 -27.04 8.47
C ARG A 357 -12.36 -26.79 7.04
N GLY A 358 -11.57 -25.73 6.81
CA GLY A 358 -11.15 -25.31 5.47
C GLY A 358 -9.64 -25.23 5.25
N ALA A 359 -8.83 -25.50 6.30
CA ALA A 359 -7.37 -25.33 6.23
C ALA A 359 -6.62 -26.35 7.10
N PRO A 360 -5.31 -26.58 6.87
CA PRO A 360 -4.48 -27.44 7.70
C PRO A 360 -4.48 -27.04 9.17
N ALA A 361 -4.22 -28.01 10.06
CA ALA A 361 -4.28 -27.79 11.51
C ALA A 361 -3.34 -26.68 12.02
N ALA A 362 -2.19 -26.50 11.38
CA ALA A 362 -1.19 -25.47 11.69
C ALA A 362 -1.71 -24.04 11.47
N TYR A 363 -2.77 -23.86 10.68
CA TYR A 363 -3.39 -22.54 10.43
C TYR A 363 -4.33 -22.11 11.58
N ALA A 364 -4.74 -23.04 12.45
CA ALA A 364 -5.60 -22.71 13.57
C ALA A 364 -4.87 -21.85 14.61
N PRO A 365 -5.42 -20.69 15.02
CA PRO A 365 -4.74 -19.80 15.94
C PRO A 365 -4.45 -20.48 17.28
N ALA A 366 -3.26 -20.24 17.84
CA ALA A 366 -2.86 -20.76 19.15
C ALA A 366 -3.40 -19.90 20.30
N SER A 367 -3.60 -18.60 20.06
CA SER A 367 -4.14 -17.64 21.01
C SER A 367 -5.07 -16.63 20.33
N LEU A 368 -5.91 -15.96 21.14
CA LEU A 368 -6.89 -14.99 20.71
C LEU A 368 -6.85 -13.75 21.60
N VAL A 369 -6.80 -12.58 20.97
CA VAL A 369 -7.03 -11.28 21.60
C VAL A 369 -8.25 -10.64 20.95
N VAL A 370 -9.23 -10.25 21.74
CA VAL A 370 -10.42 -9.53 21.25
C VAL A 370 -10.24 -8.05 21.51
N VAL A 371 -10.48 -7.23 20.49
CA VAL A 371 -10.32 -5.77 20.56
C VAL A 371 -11.54 -5.09 19.93
N GLU A 372 -11.82 -3.84 20.32
CA GLU A 372 -12.89 -3.04 19.69
C GLU A 372 -12.52 -2.60 18.26
N ARG A 373 -11.22 -2.41 17.99
CA ARG A 373 -10.66 -2.08 16.68
C ARG A 373 -9.20 -2.50 16.58
N LEU A 374 -8.77 -2.89 15.39
CA LEU A 374 -7.36 -3.19 15.15
C LEU A 374 -6.50 -1.93 15.24
N PRO A 375 -5.36 -1.96 15.94
CA PRO A 375 -4.39 -0.88 15.88
C PRO A 375 -3.82 -0.78 14.46
N ARG A 376 -3.79 0.43 13.93
CA ARG A 376 -3.32 0.71 12.57
C ARG A 376 -2.17 1.69 12.60
N ASP A 377 -1.27 1.56 11.64
CA ASP A 377 -0.21 2.53 11.40
C ASP A 377 -0.76 3.82 10.76
N ALA A 378 0.12 4.79 10.55
CA ALA A 378 -0.23 6.05 9.88
C ALA A 378 -0.77 5.87 8.45
N MET A 379 -0.59 4.68 7.88
CA MET A 379 -1.04 4.27 6.55
C MET A 379 -2.41 3.59 6.58
N GLY A 380 -3.01 3.43 7.76
CA GLY A 380 -4.27 2.71 7.93
C GLY A 380 -4.15 1.19 7.84
N LYS A 381 -2.93 0.64 7.72
CA LYS A 381 -2.69 -0.81 7.75
C LYS A 381 -2.59 -1.29 9.20
N PRO A 382 -2.99 -2.54 9.50
CA PRO A 382 -2.78 -3.12 10.82
C PRO A 382 -1.30 -3.03 11.20
N SER A 383 -1.00 -2.38 12.33
CA SER A 383 0.38 -2.21 12.82
C SER A 383 0.88 -3.50 13.44
N ARG A 384 1.82 -4.18 12.76
CA ARG A 384 2.40 -5.44 13.23
C ARG A 384 3.04 -5.30 14.61
N GLU A 385 3.70 -4.18 14.87
CA GLU A 385 4.36 -3.91 16.15
C GLU A 385 3.35 -3.84 17.29
N LEU A 386 2.30 -3.01 17.14
CA LEU A 386 1.26 -2.86 18.16
C LEU A 386 0.45 -4.14 18.34
N LEU A 387 0.17 -4.88 17.27
CA LEU A 387 -0.51 -6.17 17.34
C LEU A 387 0.33 -7.21 18.10
N THR A 388 1.63 -7.26 17.84
CA THR A 388 2.55 -8.18 18.54
C THR A 388 2.63 -7.83 20.02
N GLN A 389 2.67 -6.53 20.36
CA GLN A 389 2.66 -6.08 21.76
C GLN A 389 1.36 -6.48 22.46
N LEU A 390 0.19 -6.26 21.81
CA LEU A 390 -1.11 -6.67 22.38
C LEU A 390 -1.18 -8.17 22.70
N VAL A 391 -0.65 -9.00 21.80
CA VAL A 391 -0.63 -10.45 22.03
C VAL A 391 0.31 -10.84 23.16
N ARG A 392 1.48 -10.23 23.26
CA ARG A 392 2.42 -10.45 24.38
C ARG A 392 1.79 -10.05 25.70
N ASP A 393 1.22 -8.86 25.80
CA ASP A 393 0.57 -8.37 27.01
C ASP A 393 -0.60 -9.25 27.47
N ALA A 394 -1.26 -9.93 26.51
CA ALA A 394 -2.33 -10.87 26.81
C ALA A 394 -1.81 -12.26 27.27
N GLN A 395 -0.60 -12.66 26.85
CA GLN A 395 0.03 -13.92 27.26
C GLN A 395 0.68 -13.81 28.66
N ASP A 396 1.10 -12.61 29.05
CA ASP A 396 1.73 -12.33 30.35
C ASP A 396 0.70 -12.15 31.48
N ARG A 397 -0.62 -12.18 31.19
CA ARG A 397 -1.74 -12.09 32.16
C ARG A 397 -2.31 -13.46 32.50
#